data_d617880907dfe8c880b1d46248a1782c
#
_entry.id   d617880907dfe8c880b1d46248a1782c
#
_cell.length_a   1.000
_cell.length_b   1.000
_cell.length_c   1.000
_cell.angle_alpha   90.00
_cell.angle_beta   90.00
_cell.angle_gamma   90.00
#
_symmetry.space_group_name_H-M   'P 1'
#
loop_
_entity.id
_entity.type
_entity.pdbx_description
1 polymer ?
#
loop_
_entity_poly.entity_id
_entity_poly.type
_entity_poly.pdbx_seq_one_letter_code
_entity_poly.pdbx_strand_id
1 'polypeptide(L)'
;MSWFIQTCRSSLGKKYIMALTGFMLGAFLLVHTIGNSTIFWGRDAFNAYAHHLHALGIFVPIFEIGLYSLFFLHVITGLLLWQQNKTARGGKYAVETSAGGSTFASKTMPYTGIAIFVFILIHLVNFHFPEKTAEKTISDFVTEVLGNPLFTLIYGAGITLLFIHISHGFWSLLQTFGISHPRYDY
;
A
#
# COMPACT_ATOMS: atom_id res chain seq x y z
N MET A 1 14.44 29.62 5.16
CA MET A 1 13.75 28.31 5.13
C MET A 1 14.53 27.38 6.04
N SER A 2 13.90 26.68 6.99
CA SER A 2 14.65 25.81 7.93
C SER A 2 15.34 24.67 7.16
N TRP A 3 16.50 24.24 7.66
CA TRP A 3 17.26 23.12 7.07
C TRP A 3 16.39 21.85 6.94
N PHE A 4 15.46 21.63 7.87
CA PHE A 4 14.53 20.52 7.84
C PHE A 4 13.64 20.52 6.58
N ILE A 5 13.06 21.68 6.24
CA ILE A 5 12.23 21.81 5.02
C ILE A 5 13.06 21.59 3.75
N GLN A 6 14.31 22.07 3.74
CA GLN A 6 15.23 21.84 2.61
C GLN A 6 15.55 20.36 2.46
N THR A 7 15.82 19.65 3.57
CA THR A 7 16.07 18.21 3.58
C THR A 7 14.85 17.43 3.06
N CYS A 8 13.65 17.68 3.56
CA CYS A 8 12.43 17.01 3.10
C CYS A 8 12.14 17.25 1.60
N ARG A 9 12.51 18.42 1.06
CA ARG A 9 12.37 18.75 -0.36
C ARG A 9 13.44 18.16 -1.25
N SER A 10 14.57 17.75 -0.69
CA SER A 10 15.65 17.09 -1.45
C SER A 10 15.22 15.73 -2.00
N SER A 11 15.90 15.24 -3.03
CA SER A 11 15.66 13.90 -3.57
C SER A 11 15.88 12.80 -2.54
N LEU A 12 16.87 12.98 -1.66
CA LEU A 12 17.17 12.03 -0.59
C LEU A 12 16.07 12.05 0.48
N GLY A 13 15.65 13.24 0.93
CA GLY A 13 14.58 13.38 1.93
C GLY A 13 13.27 12.73 1.46
N LYS A 14 12.90 12.91 0.18
CA LYS A 14 11.73 12.24 -0.40
C LYS A 14 11.85 10.72 -0.42
N LYS A 15 13.04 10.17 -0.66
CA LYS A 15 13.28 8.72 -0.58
C LYS A 15 13.08 8.20 0.85
N TYR A 16 13.55 8.93 1.88
CA TYR A 16 13.30 8.56 3.27
C TYR A 16 11.82 8.64 3.63
N ILE A 17 11.11 9.70 3.21
CA ILE A 17 9.66 9.81 3.41
C ILE A 17 8.94 8.63 2.75
N MET A 18 9.32 8.29 1.52
CA MET A 18 8.75 7.17 0.76
C MET A 18 8.99 5.82 1.46
N ALA A 19 10.22 5.60 1.95
CA ALA A 19 10.58 4.38 2.67
C ALA A 19 9.82 4.26 4.00
N LEU A 20 9.77 5.32 4.79
CA LEU A 20 9.08 5.32 6.08
C LEU A 20 7.57 5.13 5.93
N THR A 21 6.93 5.88 5.02
CA THR A 21 5.50 5.75 4.78
C THR A 21 5.15 4.38 4.20
N GLY A 22 5.97 3.85 3.29
CA GLY A 22 5.82 2.50 2.75
C GLY A 22 5.97 1.41 3.81
N PHE A 23 6.92 1.56 4.75
CA PHE A 23 7.09 0.67 5.88
C PHE A 23 5.86 0.64 6.80
N MET A 24 5.34 1.81 7.16
CA MET A 24 4.16 1.93 8.04
C MET A 24 2.90 1.36 7.36
N LEU A 25 2.72 1.61 6.06
CA LEU A 25 1.62 1.02 5.29
C LEU A 25 1.77 -0.51 5.17
N GLY A 26 2.99 -1.02 5.01
CA GLY A 26 3.27 -2.45 5.01
C GLY A 26 2.98 -3.11 6.36
N ALA A 27 3.33 -2.46 7.47
CA ALA A 27 3.00 -2.92 8.81
C ALA A 27 1.48 -2.96 9.04
N PHE A 28 0.76 -1.92 8.61
CA PHE A 28 -0.70 -1.93 8.62
C PHE A 28 -1.27 -3.08 7.79
N LEU A 29 -0.76 -3.28 6.57
CA LEU A 29 -1.24 -4.34 5.69
C LEU A 29 -1.05 -5.73 6.31
N LEU A 30 0.05 -5.96 7.02
CA LEU A 30 0.28 -7.20 7.74
C LEU A 30 -0.80 -7.44 8.81
N VAL A 31 -1.06 -6.44 9.66
CA VAL A 31 -2.10 -6.52 10.69
C VAL A 31 -3.49 -6.68 10.06
N HIS A 32 -3.77 -5.94 8.99
CA HIS A 32 -5.02 -6.01 8.23
C HIS A 32 -5.24 -7.42 7.65
N THR A 33 -4.21 -8.02 7.06
CA THR A 33 -4.28 -9.38 6.51
C THR A 33 -4.49 -10.42 7.60
N ILE A 34 -3.77 -10.33 8.72
CA ILE A 34 -3.94 -11.23 9.86
C ILE A 34 -5.36 -11.12 10.41
N GLY A 35 -5.87 -9.90 10.60
CA GLY A 35 -7.23 -9.70 11.08
C GLY A 35 -8.29 -10.28 10.14
N ASN A 36 -8.14 -10.03 8.84
CA ASN A 36 -9.07 -10.59 7.84
C ASN A 36 -8.96 -12.11 7.69
N SER A 37 -7.80 -12.71 7.99
CA SER A 37 -7.64 -14.17 7.95
C SER A 37 -8.51 -14.92 8.98
N THR A 38 -9.04 -14.22 9.99
CA THR A 38 -9.98 -14.82 10.96
C THR A 38 -11.26 -15.34 10.32
N ILE A 39 -11.59 -14.88 9.09
CA ILE A 39 -12.72 -15.42 8.30
C ILE A 39 -12.56 -16.92 8.01
N PHE A 40 -11.34 -17.43 7.91
CA PHE A 40 -11.06 -18.86 7.71
C PHE A 40 -11.34 -19.72 8.96
N TRP A 41 -11.47 -19.11 10.14
CA TRP A 41 -11.88 -19.79 11.37
C TRP A 41 -13.40 -19.76 11.57
N GLY A 42 -14.12 -19.15 10.61
CA GLY A 42 -15.58 -19.08 10.60
C GLY A 42 -16.11 -17.67 10.75
N ARG A 43 -17.38 -17.50 10.36
CA ARG A 43 -18.07 -16.20 10.37
C ARG A 43 -18.10 -15.56 11.77
N ASP A 44 -18.35 -16.38 12.79
CA ASP A 44 -18.45 -15.90 14.17
C ASP A 44 -17.11 -15.35 14.67
N ALA A 45 -15.99 -16.01 14.36
CA ALA A 45 -14.66 -15.55 14.70
C ALA A 45 -14.33 -14.22 14.03
N PHE A 46 -14.66 -14.07 12.74
CA PHE A 46 -14.45 -12.83 12.00
C PHE A 46 -15.32 -11.68 12.52
N ASN A 47 -16.61 -11.95 12.78
CA ASN A 47 -17.52 -10.95 13.34
C ASN A 47 -17.11 -10.53 14.76
N ALA A 48 -16.66 -11.47 15.60
CA ALA A 48 -16.13 -11.17 16.93
C ALA A 48 -14.88 -10.28 16.84
N TYR A 49 -13.92 -10.59 15.94
CA TYR A 49 -12.76 -9.76 15.70
C TYR A 49 -13.16 -8.32 15.29
N ALA A 50 -14.07 -8.19 14.32
CA ALA A 50 -14.55 -6.89 13.87
C ALA A 50 -15.25 -6.11 14.99
N HIS A 51 -16.05 -6.79 15.81
CA HIS A 51 -16.72 -6.19 16.98
C HIS A 51 -15.71 -5.67 18.01
N HIS A 52 -14.69 -6.45 18.36
CA HIS A 52 -13.63 -6.02 19.28
C HIS A 52 -12.84 -4.82 18.73
N LEU A 53 -12.56 -4.80 17.41
CA LEU A 53 -11.91 -3.67 16.80
C LEU A 53 -12.75 -2.40 16.91
N HIS A 54 -14.05 -2.47 16.63
CA HIS A 54 -14.95 -1.32 16.74
C HIS A 54 -15.18 -0.89 18.20
N ALA A 55 -15.06 -1.81 19.18
CA ALA A 55 -15.14 -1.50 20.60
C ALA A 55 -14.01 -0.58 21.10
N LEU A 56 -12.94 -0.39 20.34
CA LEU A 56 -11.90 0.60 20.61
C LEU A 56 -12.41 2.06 20.48
N GLY A 57 -13.63 2.27 19.99
CA GLY A 57 -14.33 3.55 19.96
C GLY A 57 -13.54 4.62 19.21
N ILE A 58 -13.22 5.74 19.91
CA ILE A 58 -12.56 6.91 19.30
C ILE A 58 -11.17 6.61 18.70
N PHE A 59 -10.49 5.56 19.13
CA PHE A 59 -9.18 5.20 18.58
C PHE A 59 -9.27 4.74 17.12
N VAL A 60 -10.39 4.12 16.70
CA VAL A 60 -10.57 3.66 15.33
C VAL A 60 -10.49 4.84 14.33
N PRO A 61 -11.32 5.89 14.43
CA PRO A 61 -11.25 7.02 13.50
C PRO A 61 -9.92 7.78 13.58
N ILE A 62 -9.26 7.84 14.74
CA ILE A 62 -7.92 8.44 14.84
C ILE A 62 -6.91 7.64 14.00
N PHE A 63 -6.90 6.31 14.10
CA PHE A 63 -6.05 5.45 13.28
C PHE A 63 -6.38 5.55 11.79
N GLU A 64 -7.65 5.64 11.43
CA GLU A 64 -8.09 5.80 10.05
C GLU A 64 -7.57 7.10 9.44
N ILE A 65 -7.72 8.24 10.14
CA ILE A 65 -7.19 9.53 9.69
C ILE A 65 -5.67 9.47 9.53
N GLY A 66 -4.97 8.86 10.49
CA GLY A 66 -3.53 8.65 10.41
C GLY A 66 -3.13 7.82 9.19
N LEU A 67 -3.86 6.73 8.95
CA LEU A 67 -3.62 5.84 7.82
C LEU A 67 -3.88 6.52 6.47
N TYR A 68 -4.97 7.28 6.33
CA TYR A 68 -5.25 8.07 5.13
C TYR A 68 -4.16 9.11 4.90
N SER A 69 -3.71 9.80 5.94
CA SER A 69 -2.63 10.79 5.85
C SER A 69 -1.32 10.16 5.37
N LEU A 70 -0.96 9.01 5.91
CA LEU A 70 0.22 8.23 5.47
C LEU A 70 0.08 7.77 4.02
N PHE A 71 -1.09 7.28 3.65
CA PHE A 71 -1.36 6.82 2.30
C PHE A 71 -1.23 7.95 1.27
N PHE A 72 -1.88 9.09 1.51
CA PHE A 72 -1.77 10.24 0.61
C PHE A 72 -0.34 10.78 0.54
N LEU A 73 0.37 10.84 1.66
CA LEU A 73 1.77 11.26 1.67
C LEU A 73 2.64 10.31 0.85
N HIS A 74 2.42 9.00 0.96
CA HIS A 74 3.10 7.98 0.16
C HIS A 74 2.84 8.16 -1.34
N VAL A 75 1.57 8.28 -1.74
CA VAL A 75 1.17 8.45 -3.14
C VAL A 75 1.75 9.73 -3.74
N ILE A 76 1.58 10.86 -3.05
CA ILE A 76 2.08 12.17 -3.52
C ILE A 76 3.60 12.14 -3.67
N THR A 77 4.30 11.60 -2.66
CA THR A 77 5.78 11.51 -2.70
C THR A 77 6.24 10.60 -3.84
N GLY A 78 5.56 9.47 -4.07
CA GLY A 78 5.84 8.56 -5.16
C GLY A 78 5.67 9.19 -6.54
N LEU A 79 4.56 9.92 -6.75
CA LEU A 79 4.30 10.64 -8.00
C LEU A 79 5.33 11.75 -8.24
N LEU A 80 5.71 12.50 -7.21
CA LEU A 80 6.74 13.53 -7.29
C LEU A 80 8.10 12.95 -7.67
N LEU A 81 8.51 11.84 -7.05
CA LEU A 81 9.75 11.14 -7.37
C LEU A 81 9.73 10.60 -8.82
N TRP A 82 8.63 10.01 -9.23
CA TRP A 82 8.46 9.53 -10.60
C TRP A 82 8.58 10.66 -11.62
N GLN A 83 7.89 11.78 -11.41
CA GLN A 83 7.95 12.95 -12.28
C GLN A 83 9.38 13.52 -12.36
N GLN A 84 10.04 13.68 -11.20
CA GLN A 84 11.41 14.19 -11.15
C GLN A 84 12.39 13.28 -11.90
N ASN A 85 12.29 11.96 -11.70
CA ASN A 85 13.12 10.98 -12.38
C ASN A 85 12.88 11.01 -13.92
N LYS A 86 11.61 11.18 -14.33
CA LYS A 86 11.26 11.28 -15.74
C LYS A 86 11.85 12.55 -16.38
N THR A 87 11.75 13.67 -15.70
CA THR A 87 12.30 14.97 -16.19
C THR A 87 13.82 14.95 -16.20
N ALA A 88 14.47 14.42 -15.16
CA ALA A 88 15.93 14.34 -15.07
C ALA A 88 16.55 13.43 -16.15
N ARG A 89 15.80 12.47 -16.69
CA ARG A 89 16.27 11.54 -17.72
C ARG A 89 16.49 12.20 -19.10
N GLY A 90 15.82 13.33 -19.41
CA GLY A 90 16.03 14.15 -20.60
C GLY A 90 15.74 13.51 -21.97
N GLY A 91 15.66 12.18 -22.08
CA GLY A 91 15.44 11.45 -23.33
C GLY A 91 15.49 9.93 -23.13
N LYS A 92 15.23 9.18 -24.20
CA LYS A 92 15.41 7.72 -24.21
C LYS A 92 16.91 7.40 -24.37
N TYR A 93 17.38 6.39 -23.64
CA TYR A 93 18.73 5.87 -23.88
C TYR A 93 18.82 5.25 -25.28
N ALA A 94 19.92 5.51 -25.99
CA ALA A 94 20.19 4.88 -27.31
C ALA A 94 20.37 3.35 -27.15
N VAL A 95 20.81 2.89 -25.99
CA VAL A 95 20.96 1.47 -25.65
C VAL A 95 20.37 1.26 -24.26
N GLU A 96 19.34 0.43 -24.15
CA GLU A 96 18.73 0.03 -22.88
C GLU A 96 19.41 -1.23 -22.32
N THR A 97 20.66 -1.13 -21.92
CA THR A 97 21.32 -2.19 -21.15
C THR A 97 21.18 -1.91 -19.66
N SER A 98 20.52 -2.81 -18.95
CA SER A 98 20.47 -2.76 -17.47
C SER A 98 21.83 -3.17 -16.91
N ALA A 99 22.50 -2.27 -16.21
CA ALA A 99 23.76 -2.56 -15.48
C ALA A 99 23.52 -3.37 -14.19
N GLY A 100 22.40 -4.08 -14.09
CA GLY A 100 21.93 -4.76 -12.87
C GLY A 100 20.97 -3.86 -12.06
N GLY A 101 20.14 -4.48 -11.22
CA GLY A 101 19.23 -3.77 -10.32
C GLY A 101 17.91 -3.27 -10.92
N SER A 102 17.72 -3.32 -12.23
CA SER A 102 16.44 -2.98 -12.86
C SER A 102 15.57 -4.22 -13.00
N THR A 103 14.62 -4.41 -12.09
CA THR A 103 13.65 -5.51 -12.10
C THR A 103 12.36 -5.11 -12.84
N PHE A 104 11.54 -6.10 -13.22
CA PHE A 104 10.19 -5.87 -13.74
C PHE A 104 9.37 -5.01 -12.76
N ALA A 105 9.42 -5.37 -11.47
CA ALA A 105 8.70 -4.64 -10.43
C ALA A 105 9.17 -3.18 -10.32
N SER A 106 10.48 -2.89 -10.45
CA SER A 106 10.99 -1.50 -10.42
C SER A 106 10.53 -0.67 -11.60
N LYS A 107 10.46 -1.27 -12.79
CA LYS A 107 9.98 -0.60 -14.03
C LYS A 107 8.49 -0.29 -13.99
N THR A 108 7.71 -1.14 -13.32
CA THR A 108 6.25 -1.03 -13.23
C THR A 108 5.74 -0.28 -12.01
N MET A 109 6.64 0.12 -11.08
CA MET A 109 6.28 0.77 -9.80
C MET A 109 5.24 1.89 -9.90
N PRO A 110 5.37 2.90 -10.79
CA PRO A 110 4.39 3.98 -10.87
C PRO A 110 3.03 3.48 -11.34
N TYR A 111 3.01 2.55 -12.28
CA TYR A 111 1.77 2.00 -12.85
C TYR A 111 1.05 1.09 -11.85
N THR A 112 1.78 0.22 -11.16
CA THR A 112 1.22 -0.61 -10.08
C THR A 112 0.72 0.26 -8.94
N GLY A 113 1.43 1.33 -8.59
CA GLY A 113 1.01 2.29 -7.56
C GLY A 113 -0.31 3.00 -7.92
N ILE A 114 -0.47 3.45 -9.16
CA ILE A 114 -1.73 4.06 -9.64
C ILE A 114 -2.87 3.04 -9.64
N ALA A 115 -2.61 1.83 -10.12
CA ALA A 115 -3.62 0.77 -10.14
C ALA A 115 -4.06 0.36 -8.72
N ILE A 116 -3.12 0.28 -7.77
CA ILE A 116 -3.42 0.04 -6.35
C ILE A 116 -4.21 1.21 -5.75
N PHE A 117 -3.90 2.45 -6.10
CA PHE A 117 -4.69 3.59 -5.66
C PHE A 117 -6.17 3.44 -6.06
N VAL A 118 -6.43 3.10 -7.33
CA VAL A 118 -7.80 2.84 -7.82
C VAL A 118 -8.43 1.65 -7.09
N PHE A 119 -7.66 0.57 -6.89
CA PHE A 119 -8.13 -0.61 -6.15
C PHE A 119 -8.52 -0.27 -4.71
N ILE A 120 -7.73 0.56 -4.01
CA ILE A 120 -8.05 0.99 -2.63
C ILE A 120 -9.33 1.83 -2.61
N LEU A 121 -9.59 2.69 -3.60
CA LEU A 121 -10.86 3.42 -3.69
C LEU A 121 -12.05 2.45 -3.82
N ILE A 122 -11.94 1.42 -4.68
CA ILE A 122 -12.96 0.38 -4.82
C ILE A 122 -13.14 -0.38 -3.50
N HIS A 123 -12.03 -0.72 -2.83
CA HIS A 123 -12.05 -1.40 -1.54
C HIS A 123 -12.78 -0.59 -0.46
N LEU A 124 -12.52 0.71 -0.37
CA LEU A 124 -13.21 1.59 0.58
C LEU A 124 -14.70 1.70 0.27
N VAL A 125 -15.07 1.82 -1.00
CA VAL A 125 -16.48 1.85 -1.42
C VAL A 125 -17.20 0.55 -1.06
N ASN A 126 -16.52 -0.58 -1.16
CA ASN A 126 -17.14 -1.88 -0.89
C ASN A 126 -17.24 -2.21 0.61
N PHE A 127 -16.29 -1.75 1.45
CA PHE A 127 -16.19 -2.24 2.83
C PHE A 127 -16.18 -1.16 3.92
N HIS A 128 -15.77 0.06 3.58
CA HIS A 128 -15.68 1.13 4.57
C HIS A 128 -16.94 2.02 4.60
N PHE A 129 -17.41 2.44 3.41
CA PHE A 129 -18.51 3.37 3.30
C PHE A 129 -19.94 2.78 3.31
N PRO A 130 -20.18 1.47 3.07
CA PRO A 130 -21.53 0.96 3.12
C PRO A 130 -22.16 1.18 4.50
N GLU A 131 -23.45 1.54 4.51
CA GLU A 131 -24.21 1.64 5.76
C GLU A 131 -24.30 0.26 6.43
N LYS A 132 -23.81 0.19 7.65
CA LYS A 132 -23.89 -1.02 8.49
C LYS A 132 -25.28 -1.08 9.09
N THR A 133 -26.18 -1.85 8.48
CA THR A 133 -27.51 -2.12 9.04
C THR A 133 -27.42 -3.16 10.17
N ALA A 134 -28.32 -3.08 11.12
CA ALA A 134 -28.37 -4.05 12.25
C ALA A 134 -28.62 -5.50 11.80
N GLU A 135 -29.10 -5.67 10.56
CA GLU A 135 -29.46 -6.98 9.98
C GLU A 135 -28.30 -7.71 9.30
N LYS A 136 -27.23 -6.98 8.88
CA LYS A 136 -26.08 -7.56 8.16
C LYS A 136 -24.81 -7.48 9.01
N THR A 137 -24.16 -8.62 9.15
CA THR A 137 -22.85 -8.72 9.79
C THR A 137 -21.72 -8.35 8.83
N ILE A 138 -20.52 -8.09 9.33
CA ILE A 138 -19.34 -7.81 8.49
C ILE A 138 -19.04 -8.99 7.55
N SER A 139 -19.21 -10.22 8.02
CA SER A 139 -19.01 -11.42 7.19
C SER A 139 -20.02 -11.52 6.04
N ASP A 140 -21.23 -10.98 6.19
CA ASP A 140 -22.23 -10.97 5.14
C ASP A 140 -21.81 -10.01 4.02
N PHE A 141 -21.31 -8.81 4.35
CA PHE A 141 -20.76 -7.89 3.35
C PHE A 141 -19.60 -8.51 2.57
N VAL A 142 -18.66 -9.18 3.25
CA VAL A 142 -17.54 -9.85 2.59
C VAL A 142 -18.05 -10.94 1.64
N THR A 143 -19.00 -11.75 2.07
CA THR A 143 -19.58 -12.83 1.26
C THR A 143 -20.33 -12.28 0.04
N GLU A 144 -21.08 -11.19 0.20
CA GLU A 144 -21.83 -10.55 -0.89
C GLU A 144 -20.90 -9.96 -1.94
N VAL A 145 -19.88 -9.19 -1.52
CA VAL A 145 -18.93 -8.57 -2.44
C VAL A 145 -18.07 -9.61 -3.14
N LEU A 146 -17.43 -10.52 -2.40
CA LEU A 146 -16.55 -11.52 -2.98
C LEU A 146 -17.28 -12.70 -3.62
N GLY A 147 -18.58 -12.85 -3.38
CA GLY A 147 -19.45 -13.78 -4.11
C GLY A 147 -19.77 -13.32 -5.53
N ASN A 148 -19.57 -12.05 -5.85
CA ASN A 148 -19.73 -11.53 -7.20
C ASN A 148 -18.46 -11.80 -8.02
N PRO A 149 -18.55 -12.53 -9.17
CA PRO A 149 -17.36 -12.90 -9.96
C PRO A 149 -16.53 -11.70 -10.43
N LEU A 150 -17.16 -10.57 -10.74
CA LEU A 150 -16.46 -9.35 -11.17
C LEU A 150 -15.59 -8.80 -10.04
N PHE A 151 -16.14 -8.68 -8.83
CA PHE A 151 -15.36 -8.21 -7.68
C PHE A 151 -14.29 -9.23 -7.29
N THR A 152 -14.57 -10.53 -7.36
CA THR A 152 -13.54 -11.56 -7.12
C THR A 152 -12.33 -11.38 -8.05
N LEU A 153 -12.56 -11.11 -9.34
CA LEU A 153 -11.49 -10.83 -10.30
C LEU A 153 -10.75 -9.51 -9.98
N ILE A 154 -11.48 -8.44 -9.66
CA ILE A 154 -10.89 -7.14 -9.29
C ILE A 154 -10.01 -7.28 -8.04
N TYR A 155 -10.47 -7.99 -7.01
CA TYR A 155 -9.70 -8.23 -5.78
C TYR A 155 -8.49 -9.12 -6.03
N GLY A 156 -8.62 -10.18 -6.83
CA GLY A 156 -7.50 -11.02 -7.23
C GLY A 156 -6.42 -10.25 -7.97
N ALA A 157 -6.82 -9.43 -8.94
CA ALA A 157 -5.90 -8.55 -9.68
C ALA A 157 -5.25 -7.51 -8.76
N GLY A 158 -6.04 -6.85 -7.90
CA GLY A 158 -5.56 -5.84 -6.93
C GLY A 158 -4.52 -6.40 -5.97
N ILE A 159 -4.76 -7.59 -5.40
CA ILE A 159 -3.82 -8.27 -4.51
C ILE A 159 -2.54 -8.67 -5.27
N THR A 160 -2.64 -9.13 -6.50
CA THR A 160 -1.47 -9.47 -7.33
C THR A 160 -0.61 -8.23 -7.60
N LEU A 161 -1.23 -7.11 -7.99
CA LEU A 161 -0.53 -5.84 -8.19
C LEU A 161 0.12 -5.33 -6.91
N LEU A 162 -0.57 -5.45 -5.78
CA LEU A 162 -0.07 -5.09 -4.46
C LEU A 162 1.18 -5.92 -4.10
N PHE A 163 1.15 -7.23 -4.35
CA PHE A 163 2.31 -8.10 -4.12
C PHE A 163 3.52 -7.67 -4.95
N ILE A 164 3.33 -7.39 -6.25
CA ILE A 164 4.40 -6.88 -7.13
C ILE A 164 4.96 -5.55 -6.61
N HIS A 165 4.09 -4.65 -6.19
CA HIS A 165 4.47 -3.33 -5.66
C HIS A 165 5.27 -3.44 -4.37
N ILE A 166 4.81 -4.24 -3.42
CA ILE A 166 5.48 -4.43 -2.12
C ILE A 166 6.82 -5.15 -2.30
N SER A 167 6.92 -6.12 -3.19
CA SER A 167 8.16 -6.87 -3.39
C SER A 167 9.33 -5.96 -3.75
N HIS A 168 9.11 -4.99 -4.64
CA HIS A 168 10.11 -3.97 -4.95
C HIS A 168 10.24 -2.91 -3.86
N GLY A 169 9.10 -2.46 -3.30
CA GLY A 169 9.06 -1.44 -2.25
C GLY A 169 9.84 -1.86 -1.01
N PHE A 170 9.70 -3.12 -0.59
CA PHE A 170 10.43 -3.68 0.54
C PHE A 170 11.94 -3.71 0.29
N TRP A 171 12.36 -4.15 -0.90
CA TRP A 171 13.77 -4.12 -1.28
C TRP A 171 14.34 -2.70 -1.30
N SER A 172 13.63 -1.76 -1.92
CA SER A 172 14.01 -0.35 -1.97
C SER A 172 14.10 0.30 -0.58
N LEU A 173 13.25 -0.13 0.36
CA LEU A 173 13.26 0.30 1.75
C LEU A 173 14.56 -0.15 2.45
N LEU A 174 14.94 -1.42 2.32
CA LEU A 174 16.18 -1.95 2.91
C LEU A 174 17.40 -1.19 2.39
N GLN A 175 17.46 -0.91 1.09
CA GLN A 175 18.53 -0.10 0.50
C GLN A 175 18.54 1.34 1.03
N THR A 176 17.38 1.96 1.17
CA THR A 176 17.26 3.35 1.66
C THR A 176 17.73 3.49 3.11
N PHE A 177 17.50 2.48 3.94
CA PHE A 177 17.97 2.44 5.33
C PHE A 177 19.38 1.90 5.49
N GLY A 178 20.07 1.52 4.41
CA GLY A 178 21.43 1.01 4.46
C GLY A 178 21.54 -0.41 5.06
N ILE A 179 20.45 -1.17 5.06
CA ILE A 179 20.38 -2.56 5.57
C ILE A 179 20.77 -3.57 4.47
N SER A 180 20.92 -3.11 3.22
CA SER A 180 21.36 -3.92 2.09
C SER A 180 22.81 -4.37 2.28
N HIS A 181 23.08 -5.67 2.14
CA HIS A 181 24.42 -6.22 2.26
C HIS A 181 24.63 -7.33 1.22
N PRO A 182 25.77 -7.42 0.53
CA PRO A 182 26.02 -8.40 -0.54
C PRO A 182 25.81 -9.88 -0.16
N ARG A 183 25.82 -10.20 1.14
CA ARG A 183 25.52 -11.57 1.62
C ARG A 183 24.02 -11.93 1.56
N TYR A 184 23.14 -10.95 1.43
CA TYR A 184 21.67 -11.13 1.42
C TYR A 184 21.05 -10.66 0.10
N ASP A 185 21.85 -10.06 -0.79
CA ASP A 185 21.46 -9.54 -2.10
C ASP A 185 21.64 -10.66 -3.15
N TYR A 186 20.74 -11.65 -3.18
CA TYR A 186 20.70 -12.70 -4.21
C TYR A 186 19.64 -12.39 -5.26
#